data_7ce1e5edab466d382e7be687a6934605
#
_entry.id   7ce1e5edab466d382e7be687a6934605
#
_cell.length_a   1.000
_cell.length_b   1.000
_cell.length_c   1.000
_cell.angle_alpha   90.00
_cell.angle_beta   90.00
_cell.angle_gamma   90.00
#
_symmetry.space_group_name_H-M   'P 1'
#
loop_
_entity.id
_entity.type
_entity.pdbx_description
1 polymer ?
#
loop_
_entity_poly.entity_id
_entity_poly.type
_entity_poly.pdbx_seq_one_letter_code
_entity_poly.pdbx_strand_id
1 'polypeptide(L)'
;HNFYRKCLDLCIIMVQEKVGGVPMDKVIEVRDLYKLYRVGDEVVRALNGVGFAIYEGEFCAIVGTSGSGKSTLLNMLAGLEKPTKGSVVIAGQHIENLTEEQLVRFRRENVGFIFQSFHLLGTMNALENVALPLSFRGVPRDIRMRRADKMLELVKLKKHKKHLPNQMSGGQQQRVGVARALVVDPKIIFADEPTGNLDSHTSEEVMRLMQQVVREQRKTLVMVTHDAHLATYADRVFHIRDGKILKIEDNRKIAIEEGNRR
;
A
#
# COMPACT_ATOMS: atom_id res chain seq x y z
N HIS A 1 -17.87 29.96 15.50
CA HIS A 1 -18.06 28.52 15.11
C HIS A 1 -16.93 27.96 14.22
N ASN A 2 -16.19 28.81 13.49
CA ASN A 2 -15.10 28.34 12.60
C ASN A 2 -13.73 28.15 13.32
N PHE A 3 -13.56 28.74 14.49
CA PHE A 3 -12.29 28.66 15.23
C PHE A 3 -12.12 27.31 15.96
N TYR A 4 -13.22 26.75 16.51
CA TYR A 4 -13.22 25.43 17.18
C TYR A 4 -12.99 24.25 16.22
N ARG A 5 -13.50 24.34 14.97
CA ARG A 5 -13.23 23.32 13.94
C ARG A 5 -11.77 23.29 13.50
N LYS A 6 -11.14 24.45 13.33
CA LYS A 6 -9.70 24.53 13.02
C LYS A 6 -8.80 24.00 14.14
N CYS A 7 -9.18 24.17 15.41
CA CYS A 7 -8.44 23.58 16.54
C CYS A 7 -8.59 22.06 16.63
N LEU A 8 -9.76 21.48 16.33
CA LEU A 8 -9.93 20.04 16.29
C LEU A 8 -9.13 19.39 15.14
N ASP A 9 -9.12 20.01 13.95
CA ASP A 9 -8.34 19.54 12.80
C ASP A 9 -6.82 19.66 13.06
N LEU A 10 -6.37 20.68 13.81
CA LEU A 10 -4.96 20.80 14.23
C LEU A 10 -4.57 19.83 15.35
N CYS A 11 -5.50 19.45 16.25
CA CYS A 11 -5.22 18.44 17.28
C CYS A 11 -5.06 17.02 16.72
N ILE A 12 -5.73 16.68 15.61
CA ILE A 12 -5.58 15.39 14.94
C ILE A 12 -4.20 15.26 14.27
N ILE A 13 -3.59 16.39 13.89
CA ILE A 13 -2.30 16.42 13.17
C ILE A 13 -1.08 16.45 14.13
N MET A 14 -1.25 16.81 15.40
CA MET A 14 -0.14 17.05 16.35
C MET A 14 0.13 15.93 17.36
N VAL A 15 -0.54 14.79 17.28
CA VAL A 15 -0.12 13.64 18.09
C VAL A 15 1.06 12.97 17.42
N GLN A 16 2.27 13.34 17.83
CA GLN A 16 3.45 12.49 17.62
C GLN A 16 3.20 11.18 18.37
N GLU A 17 2.69 10.17 17.68
CA GLU A 17 2.50 8.87 18.29
C GLU A 17 3.87 8.26 18.56
N LYS A 18 4.15 8.03 19.84
CA LYS A 18 5.31 7.29 20.32
C LYS A 18 4.85 5.87 20.60
N VAL A 19 5.39 4.91 19.89
CA VAL A 19 5.33 3.51 20.33
C VAL A 19 6.62 3.24 21.09
N GLY A 20 6.52 2.98 22.41
CA GLY A 20 7.68 2.74 23.25
C GLY A 20 8.64 3.91 23.43
N GLY A 21 8.18 5.17 23.26
CA GLY A 21 8.99 6.37 23.51
C GLY A 21 9.90 6.84 22.35
N VAL A 22 9.96 6.10 21.26
CA VAL A 22 10.76 6.47 20.07
C VAL A 22 9.88 7.24 19.08
N PRO A 23 10.30 8.44 18.57
CA PRO A 23 9.59 9.11 17.49
C PRO A 23 9.61 8.23 16.23
N MET A 24 8.45 7.97 15.66
CA MET A 24 8.37 7.28 14.36
C MET A 24 8.43 8.31 13.24
N ASP A 25 9.29 8.06 12.25
CA ASP A 25 9.42 8.94 11.08
C ASP A 25 8.19 8.77 10.16
N LYS A 26 7.62 9.92 9.76
CA LYS A 26 6.54 9.94 8.78
C LYS A 26 7.08 9.54 7.41
N VAL A 27 6.55 8.48 6.84
CA VAL A 27 6.91 8.04 5.49
C VAL A 27 5.93 8.56 4.45
N ILE A 28 4.65 8.76 4.83
CA ILE A 28 3.63 9.42 4.03
C ILE A 28 2.97 10.52 4.85
N GLU A 29 2.84 11.71 4.30
CA GLU A 29 2.06 12.80 4.85
C GLU A 29 1.14 13.38 3.79
N VAL A 30 -0.16 13.43 4.07
CA VAL A 30 -1.21 13.95 3.19
C VAL A 30 -1.86 15.14 3.88
N ARG A 31 -1.98 16.26 3.17
CA ARG A 31 -2.61 17.48 3.70
C ARG A 31 -3.58 18.07 2.69
N ASP A 32 -4.82 18.29 3.13
CA ASP A 32 -5.88 18.94 2.36
C ASP A 32 -6.01 18.42 0.92
N LEU A 33 -5.99 17.09 0.74
CA LEU A 33 -5.95 16.46 -0.56
C LEU A 33 -7.33 16.45 -1.21
N TYR A 34 -7.41 17.03 -2.40
CA TYR A 34 -8.62 17.05 -3.25
C TYR A 34 -8.33 16.43 -4.61
N LYS A 35 -9.30 15.67 -5.11
CA LYS A 35 -9.31 15.21 -6.50
C LYS A 35 -10.68 15.39 -7.10
N LEU A 36 -10.71 16.16 -8.20
CA LEU A 36 -11.91 16.43 -8.99
C LEU A 36 -11.74 15.81 -10.37
N TYR A 37 -12.76 15.11 -10.84
CA TYR A 37 -12.85 14.64 -12.21
C TYR A 37 -14.00 15.36 -12.92
N ARG A 38 -13.79 15.71 -14.19
CA ARG A 38 -14.86 16.19 -15.06
C ARG A 38 -15.38 15.05 -15.91
N VAL A 39 -16.67 14.77 -15.82
CA VAL A 39 -17.37 13.74 -16.59
C VAL A 39 -18.50 14.45 -17.34
N GLY A 40 -18.25 14.85 -18.60
CA GLY A 40 -19.12 15.76 -19.33
C GLY A 40 -19.20 17.12 -18.62
N ASP A 41 -20.42 17.55 -18.28
CA ASP A 41 -20.69 18.82 -17.57
C ASP A 41 -20.66 18.68 -16.04
N GLU A 42 -20.55 17.47 -15.53
CA GLU A 42 -20.55 17.22 -14.09
C GLU A 42 -19.14 17.20 -13.50
N VAL A 43 -19.02 17.64 -12.22
CA VAL A 43 -17.76 17.59 -11.46
C VAL A 43 -17.92 16.56 -10.32
N VAL A 44 -17.24 15.44 -10.46
CA VAL A 44 -17.18 14.38 -9.44
C VAL A 44 -16.03 14.68 -8.47
N ARG A 45 -16.35 14.80 -7.18
CA ARG A 45 -15.37 14.99 -6.10
C ARG A 45 -14.94 13.63 -5.55
N ALA A 46 -13.90 13.04 -6.11
CA ALA A 46 -13.41 11.75 -5.66
C ALA A 46 -12.67 11.81 -4.32
N LEU A 47 -11.95 12.92 -4.05
CA LEU A 47 -11.35 13.21 -2.74
C LEU A 47 -11.70 14.63 -2.32
N ASN A 48 -11.98 14.84 -1.02
CA ASN A 48 -12.54 16.07 -0.49
C ASN A 48 -11.91 16.47 0.86
N GLY A 49 -10.69 17.00 0.81
CA GLY A 49 -9.95 17.47 1.99
C GLY A 49 -9.40 16.33 2.84
N VAL A 50 -8.83 15.30 2.21
CA VAL A 50 -8.21 14.17 2.93
C VAL A 50 -6.89 14.60 3.55
N GLY A 51 -6.70 14.27 4.86
CA GLY A 51 -5.47 14.53 5.58
C GLY A 51 -5.16 13.41 6.58
N PHE A 52 -3.93 12.88 6.53
CA PHE A 52 -3.41 11.88 7.47
C PHE A 52 -1.90 11.71 7.32
N ALA A 53 -1.30 10.95 8.24
CA ALA A 53 0.09 10.51 8.12
C ALA A 53 0.20 9.01 8.35
N ILE A 54 1.17 8.38 7.66
CA ILE A 54 1.59 6.98 7.85
C ILE A 54 3.06 6.98 8.23
N TYR A 55 3.41 6.14 9.19
CA TYR A 55 4.76 6.05 9.74
C TYR A 55 5.53 4.87 9.16
N GLU A 56 6.86 4.94 9.23
CA GLU A 56 7.73 3.89 8.70
C GLU A 56 7.47 2.55 9.43
N GLY A 57 7.38 1.47 8.65
CA GLY A 57 7.13 0.12 9.16
C GLY A 57 5.67 -0.18 9.53
N GLU A 58 4.73 0.77 9.34
CA GLU A 58 3.31 0.49 9.57
C GLU A 58 2.68 -0.33 8.44
N PHE A 59 1.78 -1.21 8.83
CA PHE A 59 0.79 -1.79 7.93
C PHE A 59 -0.54 -1.05 8.12
N CYS A 60 -0.96 -0.30 7.11
CA CYS A 60 -2.19 0.48 7.11
C CYS A 60 -3.20 -0.09 6.11
N ALA A 61 -4.49 -0.12 6.50
CA ALA A 61 -5.60 -0.45 5.60
C ALA A 61 -6.50 0.77 5.38
N ILE A 62 -6.91 1.01 4.13
CA ILE A 62 -7.90 2.02 3.75
C ILE A 62 -9.16 1.26 3.36
N VAL A 63 -10.23 1.41 4.13
CA VAL A 63 -11.49 0.70 3.93
C VAL A 63 -12.64 1.65 3.60
N GLY A 64 -13.56 1.19 2.77
CA GLY A 64 -14.75 1.94 2.40
C GLY A 64 -15.53 1.23 1.30
N THR A 65 -16.76 1.68 1.04
CA THR A 65 -17.61 1.15 -0.03
C THR A 65 -17.06 1.44 -1.43
N SER A 66 -17.56 0.76 -2.45
CA SER A 66 -17.25 1.10 -3.85
C SER A 66 -17.57 2.58 -4.12
N GLY A 67 -16.73 3.25 -4.89
CA GLY A 67 -16.90 4.68 -5.20
C GLY A 67 -16.50 5.66 -4.09
N SER A 68 -16.07 5.19 -2.90
CA SER A 68 -15.71 6.08 -1.79
C SER A 68 -14.41 6.89 -1.98
N GLY A 69 -13.64 6.63 -3.04
CA GLY A 69 -12.37 7.32 -3.35
C GLY A 69 -11.09 6.54 -2.99
N LYS A 70 -11.19 5.26 -2.59
CA LYS A 70 -10.04 4.43 -2.16
C LYS A 70 -8.95 4.31 -3.24
N SER A 71 -9.33 3.82 -4.42
CA SER A 71 -8.37 3.63 -5.54
C SER A 71 -7.82 4.97 -6.03
N THR A 72 -8.65 6.03 -6.03
CA THR A 72 -8.19 7.38 -6.32
C THR A 72 -7.12 7.84 -5.31
N LEU A 73 -7.35 7.62 -4.01
CA LEU A 73 -6.38 7.94 -2.98
C LEU A 73 -5.09 7.12 -3.16
N LEU A 74 -5.21 5.82 -3.39
CA LEU A 74 -4.06 4.94 -3.65
C LEU A 74 -3.23 5.41 -4.85
N ASN A 75 -3.88 5.79 -5.96
CA ASN A 75 -3.23 6.31 -7.16
C ASN A 75 -2.44 7.61 -6.89
N MET A 76 -3.00 8.50 -6.05
CA MET A 76 -2.30 9.72 -5.63
C MET A 76 -1.07 9.40 -4.78
N LEU A 77 -1.23 8.52 -3.79
CA LEU A 77 -0.12 8.08 -2.92
C LEU A 77 0.97 7.38 -3.72
N ALA A 78 0.59 6.63 -4.73
CA ALA A 78 1.53 5.95 -5.59
C ALA A 78 2.20 6.85 -6.65
N GLY A 79 1.79 8.11 -6.75
CA GLY A 79 2.27 9.03 -7.79
C GLY A 79 1.85 8.60 -9.20
N LEU A 80 0.72 7.91 -9.34
CA LEU A 80 0.11 7.56 -10.63
C LEU A 80 -0.78 8.68 -11.16
N GLU A 81 -1.33 9.47 -10.25
CA GLU A 81 -2.14 10.63 -10.57
C GLU A 81 -1.75 11.83 -9.70
N LYS A 82 -1.88 13.03 -10.25
CA LYS A 82 -1.66 14.27 -9.48
C LYS A 82 -2.94 14.75 -8.81
N PRO A 83 -2.86 15.32 -7.60
CA PRO A 83 -4.00 15.93 -6.94
C PRO A 83 -4.46 17.19 -7.69
N THR A 84 -5.74 17.54 -7.50
CA THR A 84 -6.27 18.84 -7.96
C THR A 84 -5.83 19.96 -7.01
N LYS A 85 -5.74 19.65 -5.69
CA LYS A 85 -5.29 20.57 -4.63
C LYS A 85 -4.78 19.75 -3.45
N GLY A 86 -3.92 20.37 -2.64
CA GLY A 86 -3.33 19.76 -1.44
C GLY A 86 -1.93 19.22 -1.72
N SER A 87 -1.34 18.55 -0.74
CA SER A 87 0.02 18.03 -0.83
C SER A 87 0.10 16.58 -0.40
N VAL A 88 1.00 15.84 -1.05
CA VAL A 88 1.36 14.45 -0.75
C VAL A 88 2.87 14.36 -0.64
N VAL A 89 3.38 14.20 0.57
CA VAL A 89 4.82 14.01 0.82
C VAL A 89 5.06 12.53 1.08
N ILE A 90 5.95 11.92 0.32
CA ILE A 90 6.31 10.50 0.44
C ILE A 90 7.83 10.36 0.51
N ALA A 91 8.33 9.71 1.55
CA ALA A 91 9.77 9.57 1.79
C ALA A 91 10.52 10.92 1.70
N GLY A 92 9.89 12.01 2.18
CA GLY A 92 10.41 13.37 2.16
C GLY A 92 10.29 14.12 0.83
N GLN A 93 9.65 13.52 -0.19
CA GLN A 93 9.47 14.16 -1.51
C GLN A 93 8.01 14.60 -1.72
N HIS A 94 7.83 15.84 -2.18
CA HIS A 94 6.54 16.39 -2.59
C HIS A 94 6.13 15.86 -3.96
N ILE A 95 5.24 14.86 -3.98
CA ILE A 95 4.85 14.12 -5.19
C ILE A 95 4.10 15.01 -6.19
N GLU A 96 3.28 15.93 -5.69
CA GLU A 96 2.52 16.88 -6.52
C GLU A 96 3.40 17.80 -7.37
N ASN A 97 4.63 18.06 -6.93
CA ASN A 97 5.57 18.96 -7.59
C ASN A 97 6.47 18.26 -8.62
N LEU A 98 6.49 16.91 -8.64
CA LEU A 98 7.35 16.14 -9.55
C LEU A 98 6.83 16.17 -10.99
N THR A 99 7.75 16.20 -11.96
CA THR A 99 7.43 15.96 -13.38
C THR A 99 7.09 14.48 -13.60
N GLU A 100 6.51 14.12 -14.76
CA GLU A 100 6.20 12.73 -15.09
C GLU A 100 7.46 11.84 -15.09
N GLU A 101 8.59 12.32 -15.58
CA GLU A 101 9.87 11.59 -15.55
C GLU A 101 10.35 11.37 -14.11
N GLN A 102 10.22 12.38 -13.27
CA GLN A 102 10.58 12.28 -11.83
C GLN A 102 9.65 11.32 -11.10
N LEU A 103 8.34 11.32 -11.42
CA LEU A 103 7.37 10.37 -10.87
C LEU A 103 7.70 8.92 -11.28
N VAL A 104 8.09 8.69 -12.55
CA VAL A 104 8.55 7.36 -13.00
C VAL A 104 9.78 6.91 -12.22
N ARG A 105 10.78 7.78 -12.03
CA ARG A 105 11.97 7.48 -11.23
C ARG A 105 11.59 7.21 -9.78
N PHE A 106 10.76 8.06 -9.19
CA PHE A 106 10.28 7.93 -7.81
C PHE A 106 9.62 6.57 -7.58
N ARG A 107 8.65 6.18 -8.43
CA ARG A 107 7.97 4.88 -8.34
C ARG A 107 8.96 3.72 -8.45
N ARG A 108 9.85 3.77 -9.43
CA ARG A 108 10.87 2.75 -9.65
C ARG A 108 11.78 2.54 -8.44
N GLU A 109 12.09 3.59 -7.69
CA GLU A 109 13.03 3.56 -6.57
C GLU A 109 12.37 3.26 -5.22
N ASN A 110 11.15 3.74 -5.00
CA ASN A 110 10.54 3.78 -3.67
C ASN A 110 9.28 2.93 -3.52
N VAL A 111 8.66 2.49 -4.61
CA VAL A 111 7.32 1.91 -4.57
C VAL A 111 7.31 0.47 -5.08
N GLY A 112 6.64 -0.41 -4.33
CA GLY A 112 6.22 -1.74 -4.77
C GLY A 112 4.69 -1.78 -4.93
N PHE A 113 4.20 -2.55 -5.91
CA PHE A 113 2.77 -2.70 -6.16
C PHE A 113 2.32 -4.15 -6.10
N ILE A 114 1.21 -4.39 -5.38
CA ILE A 114 0.48 -5.65 -5.34
C ILE A 114 -0.92 -5.36 -5.87
N PHE A 115 -1.35 -6.10 -6.89
CA PHE A 115 -2.62 -5.89 -7.61
C PHE A 115 -3.59 -7.02 -7.34
N GLN A 116 -4.88 -6.76 -7.42
CA GLN A 116 -5.96 -7.72 -7.33
C GLN A 116 -5.87 -8.79 -8.43
N SER A 117 -5.59 -8.40 -9.67
CA SER A 117 -5.52 -9.29 -10.83
C SER A 117 -4.12 -9.85 -11.09
N PHE A 118 -3.23 -9.84 -10.08
CA PHE A 118 -1.85 -10.35 -10.11
C PHE A 118 -0.94 -9.66 -11.15
N HIS A 119 -1.43 -9.37 -12.34
CA HIS A 119 -0.72 -8.78 -13.49
C HIS A 119 0.63 -9.47 -13.77
N LEU A 120 0.62 -10.81 -13.77
CA LEU A 120 1.78 -11.61 -14.17
C LEU A 120 1.82 -11.74 -15.70
N LEU A 121 3.01 -11.68 -16.26
CA LEU A 121 3.21 -11.94 -17.67
C LEU A 121 3.13 -13.46 -17.92
N GLY A 122 2.11 -13.89 -18.66
CA GLY A 122 1.81 -15.31 -18.90
C GLY A 122 2.91 -16.07 -19.67
N THR A 123 3.75 -15.35 -20.42
CA THR A 123 4.90 -15.89 -21.16
C THR A 123 6.16 -16.06 -20.32
N MET A 124 6.16 -15.55 -19.08
CA MET A 124 7.29 -15.60 -18.13
C MET A 124 6.95 -16.51 -16.96
N ASN A 125 7.91 -17.31 -16.53
CA ASN A 125 7.76 -18.12 -15.32
C ASN A 125 7.78 -17.22 -14.03
N ALA A 126 7.51 -17.82 -12.87
CA ALA A 126 7.45 -17.09 -11.60
C ALA A 126 8.75 -16.35 -11.30
N LEU A 127 9.91 -16.96 -11.52
CA LEU A 127 11.22 -16.34 -11.27
C LEU A 127 11.46 -15.14 -12.18
N GLU A 128 11.09 -15.23 -13.44
CA GLU A 128 11.21 -14.16 -14.42
C GLU A 128 10.25 -13.01 -14.12
N ASN A 129 9.00 -13.29 -13.73
CA ASN A 129 8.03 -12.28 -13.30
C ASN A 129 8.54 -11.51 -12.09
N VAL A 130 9.14 -12.17 -11.10
CA VAL A 130 9.72 -11.50 -9.93
C VAL A 130 10.95 -10.69 -10.31
N ALA A 131 11.81 -11.19 -11.21
CA ALA A 131 13.02 -10.50 -11.63
C ALA A 131 12.76 -9.26 -12.54
N LEU A 132 11.58 -9.18 -13.16
CA LEU A 132 11.25 -8.18 -14.18
C LEU A 132 11.48 -6.72 -13.76
N PRO A 133 11.04 -6.25 -12.57
CA PRO A 133 11.28 -4.87 -12.14
C PRO A 133 12.76 -4.50 -12.04
N LEU A 134 13.60 -5.46 -11.68
CA LEU A 134 15.05 -5.24 -11.62
C LEU A 134 15.68 -5.10 -13.02
N SER A 135 15.07 -5.68 -14.06
CA SER A 135 15.56 -5.49 -15.43
C SER A 135 15.37 -4.04 -15.90
N PHE A 136 14.26 -3.39 -15.50
CA PHE A 136 14.02 -1.96 -15.78
C PHE A 136 14.95 -1.03 -15.01
N ARG A 137 15.61 -1.53 -13.95
CA ARG A 137 16.67 -0.83 -13.20
C ARG A 137 18.07 -1.08 -13.79
N GLY A 138 18.18 -1.84 -14.88
CA GLY A 138 19.46 -2.20 -15.49
C GLY A 138 20.29 -3.19 -14.67
N VAL A 139 19.69 -3.91 -13.71
CA VAL A 139 20.40 -4.91 -12.89
C VAL A 139 20.80 -6.11 -13.76
N PRO A 140 22.09 -6.55 -13.76
CA PRO A 140 22.56 -7.70 -14.52
C PRO A 140 21.73 -8.97 -14.26
N ARG A 141 21.58 -9.80 -15.31
CA ARG A 141 20.67 -10.95 -15.29
C ARG A 141 20.96 -11.93 -14.14
N ASP A 142 22.21 -12.25 -13.91
CA ASP A 142 22.64 -13.18 -12.84
C ASP A 142 22.29 -12.66 -11.45
N ILE A 143 22.44 -11.35 -11.22
CA ILE A 143 22.13 -10.70 -9.94
C ILE A 143 20.61 -10.64 -9.73
N ARG A 144 19.83 -10.20 -10.76
CA ARG A 144 18.37 -10.09 -10.60
C ARG A 144 17.70 -11.45 -10.41
N MET A 145 18.20 -12.50 -11.07
CA MET A 145 17.67 -13.85 -10.90
C MET A 145 17.96 -14.41 -9.50
N ARG A 146 19.15 -14.17 -8.94
CA ARG A 146 19.46 -14.55 -7.55
C ARG A 146 18.59 -13.81 -6.54
N ARG A 147 18.33 -12.51 -6.74
CA ARG A 147 17.42 -11.73 -5.87
C ARG A 147 16.00 -12.24 -5.96
N ALA A 148 15.50 -12.53 -7.17
CA ALA A 148 14.18 -13.08 -7.39
C ALA A 148 14.02 -14.47 -6.75
N ASP A 149 15.02 -15.34 -6.82
CA ASP A 149 15.00 -16.67 -6.18
C ASP A 149 14.86 -16.56 -4.65
N LYS A 150 15.58 -15.62 -4.02
CA LYS A 150 15.43 -15.34 -2.59
C LYS A 150 14.02 -14.83 -2.23
N MET A 151 13.44 -13.96 -3.08
CA MET A 151 12.07 -13.47 -2.84
C MET A 151 11.03 -14.59 -2.98
N LEU A 152 11.18 -15.50 -3.94
CA LEU A 152 10.32 -16.67 -4.07
C LEU A 152 10.46 -17.64 -2.87
N GLU A 153 11.65 -17.76 -2.30
CA GLU A 153 11.85 -18.54 -1.06
C GLU A 153 11.12 -17.87 0.12
N LEU A 154 11.22 -16.55 0.26
CA LEU A 154 10.53 -15.77 1.30
C LEU A 154 9.00 -15.97 1.26
N VAL A 155 8.41 -15.99 0.07
CA VAL A 155 6.96 -16.23 -0.10
C VAL A 155 6.59 -17.71 -0.21
N LYS A 156 7.50 -18.65 0.13
CA LYS A 156 7.30 -20.10 0.15
C LYS A 156 6.98 -20.72 -1.22
N LEU A 157 7.54 -20.16 -2.30
CA LEU A 157 7.34 -20.62 -3.69
C LEU A 157 8.63 -21.14 -4.37
N LYS A 158 9.68 -21.48 -3.63
CA LYS A 158 10.96 -21.93 -4.17
C LYS A 158 10.81 -23.10 -5.18
N LYS A 159 9.90 -24.04 -4.90
CA LYS A 159 9.63 -25.19 -5.78
C LYS A 159 8.87 -24.84 -7.06
N HIS A 160 8.19 -23.70 -7.10
CA HIS A 160 7.33 -23.25 -8.20
C HIS A 160 8.00 -22.22 -9.11
N LYS A 161 9.27 -21.92 -8.92
CA LYS A 161 9.99 -20.84 -9.64
C LYS A 161 10.01 -20.95 -11.16
N LYS A 162 9.87 -22.17 -11.71
CA LYS A 162 9.83 -22.44 -13.16
C LYS A 162 8.40 -22.54 -13.72
N HIS A 163 7.35 -22.49 -12.88
CA HIS A 163 5.97 -22.56 -13.32
C HIS A 163 5.56 -21.25 -14.02
N LEU A 164 4.78 -21.40 -15.08
CA LEU A 164 4.07 -20.29 -15.73
C LEU A 164 2.81 -19.93 -14.92
N PRO A 165 2.28 -18.71 -15.05
CA PRO A 165 1.08 -18.27 -14.31
C PRO A 165 -0.12 -19.23 -14.46
N ASN A 166 -0.35 -19.79 -15.66
CA ASN A 166 -1.44 -20.75 -15.91
C ASN A 166 -1.24 -22.13 -15.25
N GLN A 167 -0.06 -22.40 -14.70
CA GLN A 167 0.27 -23.61 -13.93
C GLN A 167 0.21 -23.38 -12.41
N MET A 168 -0.27 -22.21 -11.97
CA MET A 168 -0.25 -21.78 -10.58
C MET A 168 -1.67 -21.47 -10.10
N SER A 169 -1.99 -21.82 -8.83
CA SER A 169 -3.22 -21.38 -8.21
C SER A 169 -3.25 -19.84 -8.03
N GLY A 170 -4.44 -19.26 -7.83
CA GLY A 170 -4.58 -17.82 -7.57
C GLY A 170 -3.71 -17.33 -6.41
N GLY A 171 -3.72 -18.07 -5.29
CA GLY A 171 -2.87 -17.75 -4.14
C GLY A 171 -1.37 -17.84 -4.43
N GLN A 172 -0.94 -18.79 -5.26
CA GLN A 172 0.45 -18.86 -5.71
C GLN A 172 0.80 -17.68 -6.62
N GLN A 173 -0.08 -17.32 -7.55
CA GLN A 173 0.11 -16.15 -8.41
C GLN A 173 0.19 -14.86 -7.59
N GLN A 174 -0.66 -14.70 -6.57
CA GLN A 174 -0.61 -13.54 -5.68
C GLN A 174 0.70 -13.47 -4.88
N ARG A 175 1.18 -14.61 -4.37
CA ARG A 175 2.50 -14.68 -3.70
C ARG A 175 3.65 -14.30 -4.64
N VAL A 176 3.57 -14.63 -5.94
CA VAL A 176 4.52 -14.12 -6.95
C VAL A 176 4.41 -12.60 -7.08
N GLY A 177 3.19 -12.04 -7.09
CA GLY A 177 2.94 -10.60 -7.08
C GLY A 177 3.57 -9.91 -5.88
N VAL A 178 3.43 -10.49 -4.68
CA VAL A 178 4.07 -10.01 -3.44
C VAL A 178 5.60 -10.04 -3.57
N ALA A 179 6.17 -11.15 -4.03
CA ALA A 179 7.62 -11.28 -4.23
C ALA A 179 8.15 -10.26 -5.25
N ARG A 180 7.39 -10.02 -6.35
CA ARG A 180 7.71 -9.00 -7.37
C ARG A 180 7.70 -7.59 -6.79
N ALA A 181 6.76 -7.26 -5.92
CA ALA A 181 6.71 -5.97 -5.26
C ALA A 181 7.92 -5.74 -4.33
N LEU A 182 8.39 -6.78 -3.65
CA LEU A 182 9.48 -6.74 -2.68
C LEU A 182 10.88 -6.76 -3.30
N VAL A 183 11.05 -7.37 -4.48
CA VAL A 183 12.39 -7.61 -5.07
C VAL A 183 13.20 -6.35 -5.34
N VAL A 184 12.50 -5.22 -5.52
CA VAL A 184 13.10 -3.90 -5.73
C VAL A 184 13.51 -3.21 -4.42
N ASP A 185 13.26 -3.84 -3.28
CA ASP A 185 13.52 -3.28 -1.95
C ASP A 185 12.86 -1.91 -1.75
N PRO A 186 11.52 -1.81 -1.93
CA PRO A 186 10.83 -0.52 -1.87
C PRO A 186 10.74 -0.01 -0.43
N LYS A 187 10.59 1.32 -0.27
CA LYS A 187 10.25 1.91 1.03
C LYS A 187 8.79 1.67 1.39
N ILE A 188 7.90 1.71 0.39
CA ILE A 188 6.46 1.60 0.56
C ILE A 188 5.90 0.59 -0.43
N ILE A 189 4.99 -0.24 0.03
CA ILE A 189 4.22 -1.18 -0.78
C ILE A 189 2.77 -0.72 -0.78
N PHE A 190 2.21 -0.53 -1.97
CA PHE A 190 0.78 -0.31 -2.16
C PHE A 190 0.12 -1.60 -2.61
N ALA A 191 -1.02 -1.94 -2.02
CA ALA A 191 -1.79 -3.13 -2.35
C ALA A 191 -3.25 -2.72 -2.66
N ASP A 192 -3.69 -2.93 -3.90
CA ASP A 192 -5.05 -2.66 -4.32
C ASP A 192 -5.84 -3.97 -4.33
N GLU A 193 -6.72 -4.14 -3.33
CA GLU A 193 -7.56 -5.32 -3.12
C GLU A 193 -6.81 -6.66 -3.32
N PRO A 194 -5.68 -6.89 -2.59
CA PRO A 194 -4.70 -7.92 -2.92
C PRO A 194 -5.24 -9.35 -2.86
N THR A 195 -6.43 -9.56 -2.33
CA THR A 195 -7.05 -10.87 -2.14
C THR A 195 -8.44 -10.97 -2.78
N GLY A 196 -8.87 -9.92 -3.50
CA GLY A 196 -10.24 -9.84 -4.04
C GLY A 196 -10.61 -10.93 -5.06
N ASN A 197 -9.64 -11.66 -5.62
CA ASN A 197 -9.83 -12.77 -6.55
C ASN A 197 -9.52 -14.15 -5.93
N LEU A 198 -9.44 -14.23 -4.60
CA LEU A 198 -9.10 -15.46 -3.87
C LEU A 198 -10.28 -15.90 -3.00
N ASP A 199 -10.35 -17.20 -2.71
CA ASP A 199 -11.25 -17.72 -1.69
C ASP A 199 -10.82 -17.26 -0.28
N SER A 200 -11.71 -17.34 0.70
CA SER A 200 -11.49 -16.81 2.05
C SER A 200 -10.27 -17.43 2.75
N HIS A 201 -10.08 -18.75 2.62
CA HIS A 201 -8.95 -19.43 3.26
C HIS A 201 -7.61 -18.99 2.65
N THR A 202 -7.53 -18.97 1.32
CA THR A 202 -6.32 -18.52 0.60
C THR A 202 -6.05 -17.04 0.86
N SER A 203 -7.10 -16.21 0.98
CA SER A 203 -6.99 -14.78 1.34
C SER A 203 -6.31 -14.59 2.67
N GLU A 204 -6.73 -15.31 3.71
CA GLU A 204 -6.10 -15.24 5.02
C GLU A 204 -4.64 -15.69 5.01
N GLU A 205 -4.32 -16.77 4.27
CA GLU A 205 -2.93 -17.23 4.13
C GLU A 205 -2.03 -16.16 3.49
N VAL A 206 -2.52 -15.51 2.43
CA VAL A 206 -1.78 -14.45 1.75
C VAL A 206 -1.64 -13.22 2.66
N MET A 207 -2.68 -12.85 3.40
CA MET A 207 -2.64 -11.72 4.33
C MET A 207 -1.64 -11.96 5.47
N ARG A 208 -1.63 -13.16 6.07
CA ARG A 208 -0.64 -13.53 7.12
C ARG A 208 0.77 -13.48 6.56
N LEU A 209 0.99 -13.98 5.35
CA LEU A 209 2.29 -13.91 4.69
C LEU A 209 2.71 -12.45 4.47
N MET A 210 1.83 -11.60 3.94
CA MET A 210 2.11 -10.18 3.72
C MET A 210 2.47 -9.48 5.04
N GLN A 211 1.68 -9.69 6.09
CA GLN A 211 1.93 -9.11 7.41
C GLN A 211 3.30 -9.56 7.97
N GLN A 212 3.61 -10.86 7.89
CA GLN A 212 4.89 -11.40 8.36
C GLN A 212 6.05 -10.75 7.60
N VAL A 213 6.00 -10.76 6.26
CA VAL A 213 7.09 -10.26 5.41
C VAL A 213 7.30 -8.76 5.59
N VAL A 214 6.22 -7.98 5.71
CA VAL A 214 6.29 -6.53 5.95
C VAL A 214 7.00 -6.25 7.27
N ARG A 215 6.66 -6.98 8.33
CA ARG A 215 7.30 -6.83 9.65
C ARG A 215 8.77 -7.25 9.63
N GLU A 216 9.09 -8.44 9.07
CA GLU A 216 10.45 -8.96 9.00
C GLU A 216 11.39 -8.06 8.17
N GLN A 217 10.86 -7.49 7.08
CA GLN A 217 11.61 -6.62 6.17
C GLN A 217 11.51 -5.12 6.55
N ARG A 218 10.80 -4.79 7.64
CA ARG A 218 10.55 -3.41 8.11
C ARG A 218 10.04 -2.50 6.99
N LYS A 219 9.05 -2.99 6.20
CA LYS A 219 8.44 -2.22 5.11
C LYS A 219 7.15 -1.57 5.57
N THR A 220 6.80 -0.45 4.94
CA THR A 220 5.49 0.16 5.10
C THR A 220 4.55 -0.41 4.05
N LEU A 221 3.36 -0.85 4.46
CA LEU A 221 2.33 -1.39 3.57
C LEU A 221 1.05 -0.56 3.69
N VAL A 222 0.54 -0.09 2.56
CA VAL A 222 -0.76 0.58 2.47
C VAL A 222 -1.67 -0.27 1.59
N MET A 223 -2.67 -0.87 2.19
CA MET A 223 -3.64 -1.73 1.52
C MET A 223 -4.97 -1.02 1.36
N VAL A 224 -5.57 -1.13 0.20
CA VAL A 224 -6.97 -0.77 -0.03
C VAL A 224 -7.79 -2.06 -0.06
N THR A 225 -8.90 -2.08 0.65
CA THR A 225 -9.85 -3.20 0.63
C THR A 225 -11.26 -2.73 0.95
N HIS A 226 -12.26 -3.47 0.50
CA HIS A 226 -13.65 -3.33 0.95
C HIS A 226 -14.00 -4.35 2.05
N ASP A 227 -13.11 -5.29 2.34
CA ASP A 227 -13.29 -6.33 3.35
C ASP A 227 -12.78 -5.86 4.72
N ALA A 228 -13.72 -5.63 5.65
CA ALA A 228 -13.42 -5.19 7.00
C ALA A 228 -12.66 -6.26 7.82
N HIS A 229 -12.87 -7.55 7.54
CA HIS A 229 -12.15 -8.62 8.22
C HIS A 229 -10.67 -8.61 7.84
N LEU A 230 -10.34 -8.46 6.56
CA LEU A 230 -8.96 -8.37 6.13
C LEU A 230 -8.25 -7.10 6.63
N ALA A 231 -9.00 -6.03 6.88
CA ALA A 231 -8.43 -4.81 7.47
C ALA A 231 -7.95 -5.00 8.92
N THR A 232 -8.41 -6.04 9.63
CA THR A 232 -7.95 -6.34 10.99
C THR A 232 -6.48 -6.78 11.06
N TYR A 233 -5.89 -7.22 9.93
CA TYR A 233 -4.46 -7.52 9.85
C TYR A 233 -3.57 -6.26 9.90
N ALA A 234 -4.14 -5.08 9.65
CA ALA A 234 -3.42 -3.82 9.65
C ALA A 234 -3.25 -3.25 11.07
N ASP A 235 -2.17 -2.51 11.29
CA ASP A 235 -1.91 -1.79 12.53
C ASP A 235 -2.89 -0.62 12.72
N ARG A 236 -3.22 0.08 11.60
CA ARG A 236 -4.19 1.18 11.57
C ARG A 236 -5.15 1.03 10.40
N VAL A 237 -6.41 1.37 10.63
CA VAL A 237 -7.49 1.32 9.62
C VAL A 237 -8.07 2.71 9.41
N PHE A 238 -8.02 3.17 8.16
CA PHE A 238 -8.56 4.44 7.71
C PHE A 238 -9.90 4.20 7.01
N HIS A 239 -10.98 4.69 7.60
CA HIS A 239 -12.32 4.57 7.02
C HIS A 239 -12.60 5.75 6.10
N ILE A 240 -12.73 5.48 4.80
CA ILE A 240 -13.03 6.51 3.79
C ILE A 240 -14.47 6.38 3.30
N ARG A 241 -15.16 7.52 3.22
CA ARG A 241 -16.50 7.63 2.65
C ARG A 241 -16.66 9.00 1.98
N ASP A 242 -17.26 9.01 0.79
CA ASP A 242 -17.52 10.23 0.02
C ASP A 242 -16.27 11.13 -0.11
N GLY A 243 -15.12 10.50 -0.35
CA GLY A 243 -13.83 11.17 -0.51
C GLY A 243 -13.23 11.77 0.77
N LYS A 244 -13.72 11.40 1.97
CA LYS A 244 -13.22 11.91 3.26
C LYS A 244 -12.83 10.77 4.19
N ILE A 245 -11.80 10.99 5.00
CA ILE A 245 -11.50 10.10 6.13
C ILE A 245 -12.48 10.42 7.27
N LEU A 246 -13.31 9.45 7.63
CA LEU A 246 -14.29 9.58 8.71
C LEU A 246 -13.70 9.20 10.07
N LYS A 247 -12.86 8.16 10.09
CA LYS A 247 -12.34 7.56 11.31
C LYS A 247 -10.99 6.91 11.03
N ILE A 248 -10.12 6.94 12.02
CA ILE A 248 -8.87 6.16 12.03
C ILE A 248 -8.90 5.28 13.28
N GLU A 249 -8.82 3.97 13.10
CA GLU A 249 -8.72 2.98 14.19
C GLU A 249 -7.27 2.54 14.34
N ASP A 250 -6.81 2.36 15.57
CA ASP A 250 -5.49 1.84 15.90
C ASP A 250 -5.62 0.47 16.57
N ASN A 251 -5.42 -0.59 15.80
CA ASN A 251 -5.55 -1.97 16.28
C ASN A 251 -4.44 -2.36 17.27
N ARG A 252 -3.31 -1.66 17.30
CA ARG A 252 -2.21 -1.88 18.26
C ARG A 252 -2.66 -1.56 19.68
N LYS A 253 -3.47 -0.51 19.85
CA LYS A 253 -4.01 -0.10 21.16
C LYS A 253 -5.05 -1.08 21.67
N ILE A 254 -5.91 -1.59 20.79
CA ILE A 254 -6.94 -2.58 21.13
C ILE A 254 -6.29 -3.88 21.64
N ALA A 255 -5.26 -4.37 20.96
CA ALA A 255 -4.54 -5.57 21.37
C ALA A 255 -3.86 -5.46 22.75
N ILE A 256 -3.35 -4.27 23.10
CA ILE A 256 -2.73 -3.99 24.41
C ILE A 256 -3.79 -3.99 25.53
N GLU A 257 -4.96 -3.39 25.29
CA GLU A 257 -6.05 -3.35 26.27
C GLU A 257 -6.66 -4.73 26.53
N GLU A 258 -6.78 -5.58 25.52
CA GLU A 258 -7.23 -6.97 25.67
C GLU A 258 -6.20 -7.86 26.34
N GLY A 259 -4.91 -7.65 26.07
CA GLY A 259 -3.81 -8.36 26.73
C GLY A 259 -3.69 -8.06 28.22
N ASN A 260 -4.01 -6.84 28.65
CA ASN A 260 -3.98 -6.43 30.06
C ASN A 260 -5.23 -6.88 30.88
N ARG A 261 -6.25 -7.41 30.23
CA ARG A 261 -7.47 -7.94 30.87
C ARG A 261 -7.44 -9.45 31.12
N ARG A 262 -6.39 -10.13 30.72
CA ARG A 262 -6.11 -11.56 30.98
C ARG A 262 -5.02 -11.71 32.02
#